data_2faaccba2c6fbf1b879f6fc824c8a0d8
#
_entry.id   2faaccba2c6fbf1b879f6fc824c8a0d8
#
_cell.length_a   1.000
_cell.length_b   1.000
_cell.length_c   1.000
_cell.angle_alpha   90.00
_cell.angle_beta   90.00
_cell.angle_gamma   90.00
#
_symmetry.space_group_name_H-M   'P 1'
#
loop_
_entity.id
_entity.type
_entity.pdbx_description
1 polymer ?
#
loop_
_entity_poly.entity_id
_entity_poly.type
_entity_poly.pdbx_seq_one_letter_code
_entity_poly.pdbx_strand_id
1 'polypeptide(L)'
;MRLETLSVFPEVFSPYLDASIMGRAQKANIFEFYAHDLRDWTHDRHRTVDDAPFGGGQGMLMKPAPIFEAVREISGQADAKPYVVFFSPVGRPYSQVIAQEFAQKERILFVCGRYEGMDERVYELADDVISLGDYVLTGGELPALTVIDSVVRLLPGALGDEMSSQDESFSDDGLLEYAQYTRPANFEGREVPSVLLSGDHGAVAVWRRQSALARTRAWRPDLLESAQLTEKDRVYLAELDQQSGDDDE
;
A
#
# COMPACT_ATOMS: atom_id res chain seq x y z
N MET A 1 11.59 -11.44 5.46
CA MET A 1 11.75 -10.06 4.96
C MET A 1 12.09 -9.14 6.12
N ARG A 2 12.99 -8.16 5.92
CA ARG A 2 13.31 -7.14 6.94
C ARG A 2 12.80 -5.77 6.50
N LEU A 3 11.96 -5.14 7.33
CA LEU A 3 11.38 -3.82 7.09
C LEU A 3 11.87 -2.85 8.18
N GLU A 4 12.33 -1.69 7.75
CA GLU A 4 12.93 -0.69 8.64
C GLU A 4 12.35 0.68 8.34
N THR A 5 12.22 1.51 9.36
CA THR A 5 11.84 2.91 9.21
C THR A 5 12.87 3.81 9.86
N LEU A 6 13.16 4.94 9.22
CA LEU A 6 13.94 6.04 9.78
C LEU A 6 13.00 7.23 9.96
N SER A 7 12.73 7.61 11.21
CA SER A 7 11.73 8.62 11.56
C SER A 7 12.16 9.43 12.78
N VAL A 8 11.59 10.60 12.95
CA VAL A 8 11.71 11.39 14.20
C VAL A 8 10.66 11.00 15.25
N PHE A 9 9.76 10.07 14.91
CA PHE A 9 8.70 9.52 15.78
C PHE A 9 8.62 8.00 15.64
N PRO A 10 9.67 7.25 16.03
CA PRO A 10 9.71 5.79 15.89
C PRO A 10 8.60 5.06 16.67
N GLU A 11 8.07 5.67 17.72
CA GLU A 11 7.01 5.13 18.57
C GLU A 11 5.65 4.99 17.87
N VAL A 12 5.45 5.65 16.73
CA VAL A 12 4.19 5.61 15.97
C VAL A 12 3.90 4.22 15.38
N PHE A 13 4.94 3.43 15.12
CA PHE A 13 4.81 2.17 14.37
C PHE A 13 4.31 0.99 15.22
N SER A 14 4.83 0.82 16.44
CA SER A 14 4.52 -0.34 17.29
C SER A 14 3.04 -0.57 17.53
N PRO A 15 2.20 0.45 17.84
CA PRO A 15 0.79 0.22 18.12
C PRO A 15 0.03 -0.48 16.99
N TYR A 16 0.41 -0.22 15.75
CA TYR A 16 -0.18 -0.86 14.58
C TYR A 16 0.46 -2.20 14.25
N LEU A 17 1.80 -2.23 14.21
CA LEU A 17 2.55 -3.40 13.77
C LEU A 17 2.54 -4.56 14.77
N ASP A 18 2.27 -4.30 16.07
CA ASP A 18 2.11 -5.34 17.08
C ASP A 18 0.69 -5.94 17.10
N ALA A 19 -0.25 -5.36 16.36
CA ALA A 19 -1.64 -5.76 16.37
C ALA A 19 -2.00 -6.75 15.25
N SER A 20 -3.07 -7.54 15.47
CA SER A 20 -3.78 -8.35 14.47
C SER A 20 -2.85 -9.18 13.56
N ILE A 21 -3.01 -9.04 12.24
CA ILE A 21 -2.25 -9.77 11.20
C ILE A 21 -0.76 -9.42 11.29
N MET A 22 -0.42 -8.12 11.42
CA MET A 22 0.96 -7.65 11.50
C MET A 22 1.71 -8.29 12.68
N GLY A 23 1.11 -8.24 13.88
CA GLY A 23 1.71 -8.84 15.08
C GLY A 23 1.83 -10.37 15.01
N ARG A 24 0.90 -11.06 14.33
CA ARG A 24 1.00 -12.51 14.09
C ARG A 24 2.11 -12.84 13.09
N ALA A 25 2.22 -12.09 12.02
CA ALA A 25 3.25 -12.29 11.00
C ALA A 25 4.67 -12.07 11.56
N GLN A 26 4.87 -11.07 12.44
CA GLN A 26 6.13 -10.89 13.17
C GLN A 26 6.44 -12.08 14.08
N LYS A 27 5.47 -12.54 14.89
CA LYS A 27 5.63 -13.70 15.78
C LYS A 27 5.93 -14.99 15.02
N ALA A 28 5.44 -15.10 13.79
CA ALA A 28 5.73 -16.22 12.88
C ALA A 28 7.05 -16.05 12.10
N ASN A 29 7.81 -14.98 12.34
CA ASN A 29 9.06 -14.64 11.64
C ASN A 29 8.89 -14.50 10.12
N ILE A 30 7.71 -14.09 9.64
CA ILE A 30 7.46 -13.82 8.22
C ILE A 30 8.16 -12.52 7.82
N PHE A 31 8.14 -11.53 8.72
CA PHE A 31 8.95 -10.34 8.60
C PHE A 31 9.47 -9.89 9.96
N GLU A 32 10.54 -9.11 9.94
CA GLU A 32 11.11 -8.40 11.09
C GLU A 32 10.95 -6.90 10.87
N PHE A 33 10.65 -6.16 11.93
CA PHE A 33 10.49 -4.72 11.87
C PHE A 33 11.42 -4.00 12.84
N TYR A 34 12.08 -2.93 12.35
CA TYR A 34 12.94 -2.06 13.15
C TYR A 34 12.62 -0.59 12.90
N ALA A 35 12.33 0.16 13.97
CA ALA A 35 12.13 1.60 13.90
C ALA A 35 13.39 2.31 14.44
N HIS A 36 13.99 3.16 13.60
CA HIS A 36 15.17 3.95 13.93
C HIS A 36 14.76 5.40 14.22
N ASP A 37 15.23 5.96 15.34
CA ASP A 37 15.10 7.40 15.64
C ASP A 37 16.18 8.19 14.92
N LEU A 38 15.80 9.03 13.95
CA LEU A 38 16.74 9.88 13.22
C LEU A 38 17.63 10.74 14.14
N ARG A 39 17.15 11.06 15.34
CA ARG A 39 17.90 11.83 16.32
C ARG A 39 19.14 11.12 16.85
N ASP A 40 19.25 9.82 16.69
CA ASP A 40 20.44 9.05 17.10
C ASP A 40 21.68 9.40 16.24
N TRP A 41 21.47 10.01 15.07
CA TRP A 41 22.53 10.51 14.18
C TRP A 41 22.69 12.04 14.22
N THR A 42 22.37 12.65 15.35
CA THR A 42 22.62 14.06 15.62
C THR A 42 23.67 14.21 16.70
N HIS A 43 24.58 15.19 16.55
CA HIS A 43 25.74 15.35 17.43
C HIS A 43 25.68 16.61 18.30
N ASP A 44 24.62 17.42 18.13
CA ASP A 44 24.38 18.60 18.96
C ASP A 44 23.57 18.25 20.22
N ARG A 45 23.69 19.10 21.25
CA ARG A 45 23.02 18.93 22.54
C ARG A 45 21.50 18.80 22.43
N HIS A 46 20.90 19.43 21.41
CA HIS A 46 19.45 19.48 21.23
C HIS A 46 18.93 18.41 20.31
N ARG A 47 19.80 17.56 19.75
CA ARG A 47 19.46 16.49 18.80
C ARG A 47 18.65 17.03 17.61
N THR A 48 19.14 18.15 17.02
CA THR A 48 18.40 18.94 16.02
C THR A 48 18.46 18.28 14.66
N VAL A 49 17.30 17.93 14.11
CA VAL A 49 17.14 17.24 12.80
C VAL A 49 16.68 18.17 11.67
N ASP A 50 16.35 19.43 11.97
CA ASP A 50 15.78 20.41 11.04
C ASP A 50 16.49 21.76 11.10
N ASP A 51 16.31 22.59 10.06
CA ASP A 51 16.83 23.95 9.98
C ASP A 51 15.99 24.80 9.01
N ALA A 52 16.17 26.12 9.04
CA ALA A 52 15.49 27.04 8.14
C ALA A 52 15.92 26.83 6.69
N PRO A 53 14.97 26.93 5.72
CA PRO A 53 15.32 26.78 4.31
C PRO A 53 16.17 27.92 3.78
N PHE A 54 17.13 27.61 2.90
CA PHE A 54 17.84 28.63 2.14
C PHE A 54 16.87 29.39 1.22
N GLY A 55 17.06 30.68 1.09
CA GLY A 55 16.17 31.56 0.33
C GLY A 55 14.97 32.07 1.14
N GLY A 56 14.84 31.66 2.38
CA GLY A 56 13.71 32.02 3.24
C GLY A 56 12.47 31.18 2.94
N GLY A 57 11.38 31.43 3.65
CA GLY A 57 10.13 30.69 3.55
C GLY A 57 9.56 30.40 4.94
N GLN A 58 8.39 29.78 4.98
CA GLN A 58 7.77 29.34 6.24
C GLN A 58 8.22 27.91 6.56
N GLY A 59 8.26 27.58 7.86
CA GLY A 59 8.56 26.25 8.34
C GLY A 59 10.05 25.92 8.32
N MET A 60 10.33 24.61 8.47
CA MET A 60 11.67 24.05 8.61
C MET A 60 11.84 22.90 7.62
N LEU A 61 13.08 22.59 7.24
CA LEU A 61 13.43 21.42 6.43
C LEU A 61 14.29 20.46 7.26
N MET A 62 14.09 19.16 7.05
CA MET A 62 14.98 18.15 7.63
C MET A 62 16.39 18.28 7.03
N LYS A 63 17.38 18.28 7.91
CA LYS A 63 18.80 18.41 7.55
C LYS A 63 19.29 17.17 6.79
N PRO A 64 20.18 17.34 5.81
CA PRO A 64 20.74 16.21 5.09
C PRO A 64 21.71 15.37 5.94
N ALA A 65 22.51 15.98 6.79
CA ALA A 65 23.59 15.29 7.51
C ALA A 65 23.11 14.08 8.35
N PRO A 66 22.10 14.21 9.24
CA PRO A 66 21.59 13.07 10.00
C PRO A 66 21.04 11.95 9.10
N ILE A 67 20.33 12.30 8.01
CA ILE A 67 19.73 11.31 7.08
C ILE A 67 20.83 10.55 6.33
N PHE A 68 21.86 11.26 5.81
CA PHE A 68 22.98 10.61 5.13
C PHE A 68 23.75 9.66 6.04
N GLU A 69 24.02 10.09 7.28
CA GLU A 69 24.74 9.28 8.27
C GLU A 69 23.92 8.04 8.64
N ALA A 70 22.62 8.22 8.97
CA ALA A 70 21.73 7.14 9.31
C ALA A 70 21.63 6.10 8.19
N VAL A 71 21.33 6.53 6.96
CA VAL A 71 21.16 5.61 5.82
C VAL A 71 22.47 4.83 5.56
N ARG A 72 23.64 5.48 5.65
CA ARG A 72 24.93 4.80 5.45
C ARG A 72 25.20 3.77 6.54
N GLU A 73 24.97 4.12 7.81
CA GLU A 73 25.21 3.21 8.92
C GLU A 73 24.23 2.04 8.91
N ILE A 74 22.92 2.30 8.76
CA ILE A 74 21.89 1.25 8.64
C ILE A 74 22.19 0.30 7.47
N SER A 75 22.65 0.85 6.33
CA SER A 75 23.02 0.06 5.18
C SER A 75 24.21 -0.87 5.43
N GLY A 76 25.11 -0.51 6.34
CA GLY A 76 26.28 -1.31 6.72
C GLY A 76 26.01 -2.34 7.82
N GLN A 77 24.86 -2.34 8.48
CA GLN A 77 24.57 -3.19 9.65
C GLN A 77 24.18 -4.65 9.34
N ALA A 78 23.92 -4.99 8.08
CA ALA A 78 23.53 -6.33 7.68
C ALA A 78 24.12 -6.71 6.32
N ASP A 79 24.13 -8.01 6.01
CA ASP A 79 24.71 -8.55 4.77
C ASP A 79 23.98 -8.04 3.50
N ALA A 80 22.65 -7.84 3.58
CA ALA A 80 21.87 -7.30 2.47
C ALA A 80 21.71 -5.77 2.60
N LYS A 81 22.14 -5.04 1.58
CA LYS A 81 21.87 -3.58 1.47
C LYS A 81 20.36 -3.37 1.40
N PRO A 82 19.78 -2.42 2.19
CA PRO A 82 18.36 -2.12 2.09
C PRO A 82 18.03 -1.44 0.76
N TYR A 83 16.83 -1.71 0.23
CA TYR A 83 16.19 -0.90 -0.77
C TYR A 83 15.63 0.36 -0.09
N VAL A 84 16.15 1.53 -0.40
CA VAL A 84 15.84 2.77 0.32
C VAL A 84 14.68 3.50 -0.36
N VAL A 85 13.58 3.69 0.38
CA VAL A 85 12.36 4.31 -0.13
C VAL A 85 12.07 5.61 0.62
N PHE A 86 11.88 6.68 -0.14
CA PHE A 86 11.43 7.97 0.39
C PHE A 86 9.97 8.22 0.05
N PHE A 87 9.26 8.96 0.90
CA PHE A 87 7.90 9.40 0.63
C PHE A 87 7.88 10.90 0.30
N SER A 88 7.32 11.22 -0.88
CA SER A 88 7.23 12.60 -1.36
C SER A 88 6.15 12.72 -2.44
N PRO A 89 5.46 13.88 -2.56
CA PRO A 89 4.53 14.14 -3.66
C PRO A 89 5.16 14.05 -5.06
N VAL A 90 6.48 14.20 -5.18
CA VAL A 90 7.20 14.06 -6.46
C VAL A 90 7.43 12.61 -6.89
N GLY A 91 7.13 11.65 -5.99
CA GLY A 91 7.34 10.22 -6.24
C GLY A 91 6.32 9.61 -7.19
N ARG A 92 6.61 8.40 -7.66
CA ARG A 92 5.65 7.62 -8.44
C ARG A 92 4.43 7.23 -7.60
N PRO A 93 3.20 7.28 -8.15
CA PRO A 93 1.99 6.92 -7.42
C PRO A 93 2.03 5.46 -6.96
N TYR A 94 1.77 5.24 -5.67
CA TYR A 94 1.72 3.89 -5.09
C TYR A 94 0.54 3.09 -5.62
N SER A 95 0.76 1.81 -5.88
CA SER A 95 -0.26 0.88 -6.37
C SER A 95 0.02 -0.55 -5.89
N GLN A 96 -0.93 -1.47 -6.12
CA GLN A 96 -0.76 -2.89 -5.80
C GLN A 96 0.44 -3.51 -6.54
N VAL A 97 0.74 -3.07 -7.76
CA VAL A 97 1.92 -3.50 -8.52
C VAL A 97 3.22 -3.16 -7.78
N ILE A 98 3.31 -1.95 -7.21
CA ILE A 98 4.47 -1.55 -6.42
C ILE A 98 4.55 -2.35 -5.11
N ALA A 99 3.40 -2.66 -4.48
CA ALA A 99 3.39 -3.55 -3.32
C ALA A 99 3.97 -4.93 -3.65
N GLN A 100 3.60 -5.49 -4.80
CA GLN A 100 4.14 -6.76 -5.31
C GLN A 100 5.64 -6.67 -5.62
N GLU A 101 6.12 -5.57 -6.22
CA GLU A 101 7.56 -5.32 -6.43
C GLU A 101 8.32 -5.28 -5.09
N PHE A 102 7.76 -4.60 -4.09
CA PHE A 102 8.38 -4.47 -2.77
C PHE A 102 8.35 -5.80 -1.99
N ALA A 103 7.32 -6.61 -2.14
CA ALA A 103 7.25 -7.93 -1.53
C ALA A 103 8.36 -8.90 -1.99
N GLN A 104 9.02 -8.61 -3.12
CA GLN A 104 10.17 -9.39 -3.62
C GLN A 104 11.51 -8.94 -3.03
N LYS A 105 11.54 -7.85 -2.23
CA LYS A 105 12.77 -7.36 -1.61
C LYS A 105 13.05 -8.10 -0.31
N GLU A 106 14.30 -8.41 -0.06
CA GLU A 106 14.71 -9.01 1.21
C GLU A 106 14.71 -8.01 2.36
N ARG A 107 15.07 -6.74 2.04
CA ARG A 107 15.21 -5.66 3.02
C ARG A 107 14.81 -4.31 2.44
N ILE A 108 13.96 -3.55 3.17
CA ILE A 108 13.55 -2.19 2.78
C ILE A 108 13.75 -1.25 3.96
N LEU A 109 14.30 -0.06 3.67
CA LEU A 109 14.38 1.07 4.60
C LEU A 109 13.47 2.20 4.10
N PHE A 110 12.44 2.52 4.87
CA PHE A 110 11.55 3.65 4.60
C PHE A 110 12.03 4.89 5.35
N VAL A 111 12.34 5.97 4.63
CA VAL A 111 12.73 7.25 5.20
C VAL A 111 11.52 8.17 5.28
N CYS A 112 11.11 8.51 6.51
CA CYS A 112 9.92 9.29 6.80
C CYS A 112 10.27 10.77 6.94
N GLY A 113 9.83 11.58 5.98
CA GLY A 113 9.96 13.04 6.02
C GLY A 113 8.99 13.67 7.01
N ARG A 114 9.35 14.85 7.52
CA ARG A 114 8.52 15.72 8.38
C ARG A 114 8.74 17.19 8.03
N TYR A 115 8.03 18.06 8.73
CA TYR A 115 8.10 19.52 8.52
C TYR A 115 7.62 19.90 7.11
N GLU A 116 8.27 20.89 6.46
CA GLU A 116 7.97 21.27 5.06
C GLU A 116 8.64 20.34 4.04
N GLY A 117 9.36 19.31 4.51
CA GLY A 117 10.08 18.34 3.71
C GLY A 117 11.50 18.11 4.16
N MET A 118 12.27 17.52 3.27
CA MET A 118 13.67 17.18 3.47
C MET A 118 14.56 18.00 2.51
N ASP A 119 15.80 18.22 2.90
CA ASP A 119 16.80 18.80 2.00
C ASP A 119 16.88 17.97 0.69
N GLU A 120 16.81 18.63 -0.45
CA GLU A 120 16.72 17.97 -1.77
C GLU A 120 17.84 16.96 -2.02
N ARG A 121 19.03 17.19 -1.46
CA ARG A 121 20.19 16.31 -1.63
C ARG A 121 19.99 14.90 -1.07
N VAL A 122 19.06 14.69 -0.11
CA VAL A 122 18.83 13.36 0.46
C VAL A 122 18.23 12.38 -0.52
N TYR A 123 17.56 12.86 -1.56
CA TYR A 123 16.98 11.99 -2.59
C TYR A 123 18.03 11.24 -3.44
N GLU A 124 19.32 11.66 -3.37
CA GLU A 124 20.43 10.88 -3.93
C GLU A 124 20.62 9.50 -3.29
N LEU A 125 20.07 9.32 -2.08
CA LEU A 125 20.13 8.04 -1.34
C LEU A 125 19.00 7.09 -1.72
N ALA A 126 17.96 7.59 -2.42
CA ALA A 126 16.76 6.83 -2.73
C ALA A 126 17.00 5.82 -3.85
N ASP A 127 16.59 4.58 -3.63
CA ASP A 127 16.36 3.62 -4.71
C ASP A 127 14.98 3.86 -5.33
N ASP A 128 14.03 4.43 -4.55
CA ASP A 128 12.70 4.79 -5.01
C ASP A 128 12.11 5.96 -4.21
N VAL A 129 11.24 6.74 -4.87
CA VAL A 129 10.44 7.79 -4.23
C VAL A 129 8.97 7.52 -4.52
N ILE A 130 8.16 7.44 -3.47
CA ILE A 130 6.76 7.03 -3.55
C ILE A 130 5.82 8.15 -3.10
N SER A 131 4.75 8.38 -3.88
CA SER A 131 3.60 9.20 -3.52
C SER A 131 2.40 8.31 -3.23
N LEU A 132 1.69 8.53 -2.11
CA LEU A 132 0.43 7.81 -1.83
C LEU A 132 -0.78 8.41 -2.55
N GLY A 133 -0.63 9.58 -3.19
CA GLY A 133 -1.70 10.26 -3.88
C GLY A 133 -1.58 11.78 -3.77
N ASP A 134 -2.49 12.50 -4.42
CA ASP A 134 -2.48 13.95 -4.56
C ASP A 134 -3.11 14.64 -3.32
N TYR A 135 -2.51 14.43 -2.16
CA TYR A 135 -2.85 15.07 -0.90
C TYR A 135 -1.63 15.19 0.01
N VAL A 136 -1.69 16.09 0.98
CA VAL A 136 -0.58 16.37 1.90
C VAL A 136 -0.84 15.73 3.26
N LEU A 137 0.16 15.04 3.79
CA LEU A 137 0.20 14.49 5.14
C LEU A 137 1.22 15.24 5.99
N THR A 138 1.11 15.12 7.31
CA THR A 138 2.03 15.75 8.26
C THR A 138 3.41 15.07 8.33
N GLY A 139 3.58 13.90 7.68
CA GLY A 139 4.84 13.16 7.67
C GLY A 139 4.75 11.82 6.95
N GLY A 140 5.89 11.16 6.84
CA GLY A 140 6.05 9.90 6.10
C GLY A 140 5.68 8.63 6.87
N GLU A 141 5.32 8.71 8.15
CA GLU A 141 5.05 7.51 8.97
C GLU A 141 3.77 6.78 8.54
N LEU A 142 2.68 7.52 8.24
CA LEU A 142 1.45 6.90 7.72
C LEU A 142 1.66 6.29 6.33
N PRO A 143 2.33 6.97 5.38
CA PRO A 143 2.79 6.33 4.14
C PRO A 143 3.56 5.05 4.38
N ALA A 144 4.54 5.03 5.27
CA ALA A 144 5.32 3.85 5.58
C ALA A 144 4.45 2.71 6.13
N LEU A 145 3.54 3.00 7.08
CA LEU A 145 2.59 2.01 7.60
C LEU A 145 1.69 1.44 6.51
N THR A 146 1.17 2.27 5.61
CA THR A 146 0.32 1.85 4.49
C THR A 146 1.07 0.90 3.55
N VAL A 147 2.31 1.24 3.22
CA VAL A 147 3.16 0.41 2.36
C VAL A 147 3.54 -0.89 3.07
N ILE A 148 3.94 -0.84 4.34
CA ILE A 148 4.26 -2.04 5.13
C ILE A 148 3.07 -3.00 5.18
N ASP A 149 1.86 -2.50 5.47
CA ASP A 149 0.66 -3.33 5.52
C ASP A 149 0.40 -4.04 4.20
N SER A 150 0.35 -3.28 3.10
CA SER A 150 0.09 -3.81 1.77
C SER A 150 1.17 -4.79 1.26
N VAL A 151 2.42 -4.63 1.69
CA VAL A 151 3.53 -5.54 1.36
C VAL A 151 3.47 -6.81 2.20
N VAL A 152 3.33 -6.68 3.53
CA VAL A 152 3.37 -7.82 4.46
C VAL A 152 2.25 -8.82 4.16
N ARG A 153 1.04 -8.34 3.82
CA ARG A 153 -0.07 -9.23 3.48
C ARG A 153 0.13 -10.06 2.19
N LEU A 154 1.11 -9.69 1.36
CA LEU A 154 1.52 -10.44 0.17
C LEU A 154 2.56 -11.52 0.46
N LEU A 155 3.18 -11.49 1.64
CA LEU A 155 4.18 -12.47 2.01
C LEU A 155 3.54 -13.83 2.32
N PRO A 156 4.14 -14.95 1.85
CA PRO A 156 3.63 -16.28 2.14
C PRO A 156 3.41 -16.51 3.64
N GLY A 157 2.25 -17.00 4.01
CA GLY A 157 1.87 -17.29 5.40
C GLY A 157 1.42 -16.09 6.25
N ALA A 158 1.45 -14.85 5.74
CA ALA A 158 0.99 -13.67 6.46
C ALA A 158 -0.54 -13.66 6.63
N LEU A 159 -1.28 -14.05 5.60
CA LEU A 159 -2.72 -14.29 5.64
C LEU A 159 -3.00 -15.77 5.93
N GLY A 160 -4.12 -16.05 6.60
CA GLY A 160 -4.49 -17.42 6.96
C GLY A 160 -4.94 -18.29 5.78
N ASP A 161 -5.26 -17.68 4.65
CA ASP A 161 -5.61 -18.34 3.39
C ASP A 161 -4.84 -17.67 2.25
N GLU A 162 -3.94 -18.42 1.62
CA GLU A 162 -3.11 -17.94 0.51
C GLU A 162 -3.94 -17.57 -0.74
N MET A 163 -5.15 -18.14 -0.88
CA MET A 163 -6.07 -17.80 -1.97
C MET A 163 -6.73 -16.43 -1.78
N SER A 164 -6.77 -15.91 -0.52
CA SER A 164 -7.39 -14.62 -0.23
C SER A 164 -6.74 -13.44 -0.98
N SER A 165 -5.43 -13.51 -1.23
CA SER A 165 -4.71 -12.44 -1.95
C SER A 165 -4.86 -12.50 -3.48
N GLN A 166 -5.41 -13.60 -4.03
CA GLN A 166 -5.55 -13.79 -5.47
C GLN A 166 -6.91 -13.30 -6.02
N ASP A 167 -7.95 -13.36 -5.19
CA ASP A 167 -9.33 -12.99 -5.55
C ASP A 167 -9.71 -11.56 -5.11
N GLU A 168 -8.73 -10.69 -4.86
CA GLU A 168 -8.95 -9.33 -4.37
C GLU A 168 -8.94 -8.28 -5.49
N SER A 169 -9.41 -7.07 -5.16
CA SER A 169 -9.29 -5.92 -6.06
C SER A 169 -7.84 -5.65 -6.44
N PHE A 170 -7.62 -5.28 -7.69
CA PHE A 170 -6.29 -5.00 -8.26
C PHE A 170 -5.37 -6.23 -8.35
N SER A 171 -5.94 -7.44 -8.34
CA SER A 171 -5.22 -8.67 -8.67
C SER A 171 -4.76 -8.69 -10.14
N ASP A 172 -4.22 -9.82 -10.60
CA ASP A 172 -3.58 -9.96 -11.93
C ASP A 172 -4.47 -9.53 -13.10
N ASP A 173 -5.80 -9.59 -12.96
CA ASP A 173 -6.75 -9.17 -13.99
C ASP A 173 -7.06 -7.65 -13.98
N GLY A 174 -6.66 -6.94 -12.92
CA GLY A 174 -6.80 -5.49 -12.78
C GLY A 174 -8.22 -5.00 -12.44
N LEU A 175 -9.14 -5.89 -12.10
CA LEU A 175 -10.52 -5.54 -11.75
C LEU A 175 -10.71 -5.24 -10.25
N LEU A 176 -11.85 -4.64 -9.90
CA LEU A 176 -12.36 -4.64 -8.54
C LEU A 176 -12.92 -6.03 -8.19
N GLU A 177 -12.83 -6.41 -6.93
CA GLU A 177 -13.44 -7.61 -6.39
C GLU A 177 -14.98 -7.60 -6.58
N TYR A 178 -15.57 -8.78 -6.74
CA TYR A 178 -17.02 -8.98 -6.81
C TYR A 178 -17.74 -8.59 -5.51
N ALA A 179 -19.05 -8.40 -5.55
CA ALA A 179 -19.85 -8.12 -4.36
C ALA A 179 -19.87 -9.32 -3.42
N GLN A 180 -19.57 -9.08 -2.15
CA GLN A 180 -19.59 -10.11 -1.12
C GLN A 180 -20.79 -9.94 -0.19
N TYR A 181 -21.35 -11.07 0.24
CA TYR A 181 -22.50 -11.12 1.13
C TYR A 181 -22.24 -12.08 2.30
N THR A 182 -22.79 -11.73 3.47
CA THR A 182 -22.75 -12.56 4.67
C THR A 182 -24.16 -12.74 5.25
N ARG A 183 -24.28 -13.52 6.30
CA ARG A 183 -25.55 -13.77 7.01
C ARG A 183 -26.07 -12.52 7.72
N PRO A 184 -27.41 -12.32 7.77
CA PRO A 184 -28.48 -13.21 7.28
C PRO A 184 -28.70 -13.11 5.75
N ALA A 185 -29.31 -14.13 5.11
CA ALA A 185 -29.58 -14.15 3.67
C ALA A 185 -30.61 -13.09 3.23
N ASN A 186 -31.48 -12.63 4.13
CA ASN A 186 -32.33 -11.46 3.93
C ASN A 186 -32.10 -10.47 5.08
N PHE A 187 -31.75 -9.25 4.75
CA PHE A 187 -31.57 -8.16 5.69
C PHE A 187 -32.43 -6.95 5.28
N GLU A 188 -33.47 -6.68 6.04
CA GLU A 188 -34.42 -5.57 5.79
C GLU A 188 -35.01 -5.60 4.35
N GLY A 189 -35.37 -6.77 3.86
CA GLY A 189 -35.93 -6.95 2.52
C GLY A 189 -34.90 -7.00 1.40
N ARG A 190 -33.60 -6.85 1.70
CA ARG A 190 -32.50 -7.00 0.75
C ARG A 190 -31.98 -8.42 0.79
N GLU A 191 -32.12 -9.13 -0.32
CA GLU A 191 -31.77 -10.55 -0.41
C GLU A 191 -30.37 -10.76 -1.00
N VAL A 192 -29.69 -11.81 -0.52
CA VAL A 192 -28.47 -12.34 -1.16
C VAL A 192 -28.87 -12.95 -2.50
N PRO A 193 -28.12 -12.70 -3.59
CA PRO A 193 -28.39 -13.35 -4.89
C PRO A 193 -28.52 -14.86 -4.76
N SER A 194 -29.63 -15.42 -5.30
CA SER A 194 -29.98 -16.83 -5.14
C SER A 194 -28.91 -17.80 -5.65
N VAL A 195 -28.14 -17.38 -6.67
CA VAL A 195 -27.00 -18.15 -7.20
C VAL A 195 -25.95 -18.45 -6.14
N LEU A 196 -25.71 -17.52 -5.19
CA LEU A 196 -24.75 -17.69 -4.10
C LEU A 196 -25.24 -18.71 -3.04
N LEU A 197 -26.52 -19.03 -3.05
CA LEU A 197 -27.15 -20.00 -2.15
C LEU A 197 -27.37 -21.36 -2.82
N SER A 198 -27.11 -21.48 -4.13
CA SER A 198 -27.47 -22.67 -4.95
C SER A 198 -26.55 -23.88 -4.70
N GLY A 199 -25.31 -23.68 -4.25
CA GLY A 199 -24.27 -24.72 -4.21
C GLY A 199 -23.67 -25.06 -5.58
N ASP A 200 -24.08 -24.42 -6.65
CA ASP A 200 -23.49 -24.57 -7.98
C ASP A 200 -22.25 -23.70 -8.13
N HIS A 201 -21.08 -24.29 -7.88
CA HIS A 201 -19.81 -23.60 -7.94
C HIS A 201 -19.50 -22.98 -9.32
N GLY A 202 -19.98 -23.60 -10.41
CA GLY A 202 -19.81 -23.08 -11.75
C GLY A 202 -20.62 -21.79 -11.97
N ALA A 203 -21.91 -21.82 -11.61
CA ALA A 203 -22.76 -20.64 -11.66
C ALA A 203 -22.26 -19.51 -10.73
N VAL A 204 -21.79 -19.87 -9.54
CA VAL A 204 -21.18 -18.89 -8.60
C VAL A 204 -19.94 -18.24 -9.20
N ALA A 205 -19.06 -19.00 -9.84
CA ALA A 205 -17.85 -18.43 -10.48
C ALA A 205 -18.19 -17.45 -11.61
N VAL A 206 -19.18 -17.80 -12.46
CA VAL A 206 -19.67 -16.88 -13.50
C VAL A 206 -20.25 -15.61 -12.90
N TRP A 207 -21.09 -15.74 -11.87
CA TRP A 207 -21.70 -14.60 -11.19
C TRP A 207 -20.63 -13.70 -10.56
N ARG A 208 -19.61 -14.25 -9.90
CA ARG A 208 -18.48 -13.48 -9.31
C ARG A 208 -17.77 -12.66 -10.38
N ARG A 209 -17.45 -13.29 -11.53
CA ARG A 209 -16.81 -12.59 -12.64
C ARG A 209 -17.66 -11.44 -13.17
N GLN A 210 -18.95 -11.67 -13.41
CA GLN A 210 -19.89 -10.66 -13.86
C GLN A 210 -20.07 -9.53 -12.84
N SER A 211 -20.13 -9.86 -11.55
CA SER A 211 -20.20 -8.88 -10.47
C SER A 211 -18.95 -8.02 -10.40
N ALA A 212 -17.75 -8.58 -10.56
CA ALA A 212 -16.51 -7.84 -10.61
C ALA A 212 -16.49 -6.85 -11.80
N LEU A 213 -16.87 -7.30 -12.99
CA LEU A 213 -16.95 -6.46 -14.18
C LEU A 213 -17.95 -5.31 -14.02
N ALA A 214 -19.17 -5.61 -13.55
CA ALA A 214 -20.22 -4.62 -13.33
C ALA A 214 -19.79 -3.56 -12.28
N ARG A 215 -19.18 -4.00 -11.19
CA ARG A 215 -18.65 -3.09 -10.15
C ARG A 215 -17.51 -2.21 -10.67
N THR A 216 -16.58 -2.81 -11.41
CA THR A 216 -15.46 -2.06 -12.01
C THR A 216 -15.99 -1.00 -12.97
N ARG A 217 -16.91 -1.37 -13.86
CA ARG A 217 -17.56 -0.42 -14.77
C ARG A 217 -18.23 0.74 -14.03
N ALA A 218 -18.97 0.44 -12.96
CA ALA A 218 -19.75 1.44 -12.23
C ALA A 218 -18.89 2.37 -11.37
N TRP A 219 -17.82 1.88 -10.74
CA TRP A 219 -17.08 2.61 -9.73
C TRP A 219 -15.68 3.03 -10.15
N ARG A 220 -15.03 2.27 -11.03
CA ARG A 220 -13.67 2.50 -11.49
C ARG A 220 -13.52 2.13 -12.97
N PRO A 221 -14.27 2.81 -13.86
CA PRO A 221 -14.22 2.51 -15.32
C PRO A 221 -12.82 2.67 -15.92
N ASP A 222 -11.98 3.51 -15.32
CA ASP A 222 -10.57 3.70 -15.67
C ASP A 222 -9.77 2.38 -15.64
N LEU A 223 -10.09 1.46 -14.73
CA LEU A 223 -9.41 0.17 -14.63
C LEU A 223 -9.69 -0.75 -15.83
N LEU A 224 -10.84 -0.62 -16.48
CA LEU A 224 -11.18 -1.44 -17.65
C LEU A 224 -10.28 -1.18 -18.85
N GLU A 225 -9.63 -0.01 -18.92
CA GLU A 225 -8.70 0.35 -19.99
C GLU A 225 -7.46 -0.55 -20.02
N SER A 226 -7.01 -1.00 -18.82
CA SER A 226 -5.82 -1.83 -18.65
C SER A 226 -6.10 -3.26 -18.21
N ALA A 227 -7.38 -3.59 -17.87
CA ALA A 227 -7.77 -4.89 -17.36
C ALA A 227 -7.60 -6.02 -18.39
N GLN A 228 -7.26 -7.22 -17.91
CA GLN A 228 -7.17 -8.42 -18.73
C GLN A 228 -8.57 -8.99 -18.98
N LEU A 229 -9.23 -8.52 -20.03
CA LEU A 229 -10.59 -8.92 -20.39
C LEU A 229 -10.61 -10.06 -21.42
N THR A 230 -11.37 -11.10 -21.12
CA THR A 230 -11.71 -12.17 -22.09
C THR A 230 -12.79 -11.68 -23.08
N GLU A 231 -13.00 -12.41 -24.16
CA GLU A 231 -14.09 -12.12 -25.11
C GLU A 231 -15.47 -12.17 -24.44
N LYS A 232 -15.68 -13.12 -23.51
CA LYS A 232 -16.92 -13.20 -22.74
C LYS A 232 -17.14 -11.98 -21.84
N ASP A 233 -16.09 -11.43 -21.27
CA ASP A 233 -16.16 -10.22 -20.45
C ASP A 233 -16.56 -9.01 -21.29
N ARG A 234 -16.02 -8.89 -22.50
CA ARG A 234 -16.37 -7.80 -23.45
C ARG A 234 -17.82 -7.87 -23.89
N VAL A 235 -18.33 -9.08 -24.18
CA VAL A 235 -19.74 -9.27 -24.51
C VAL A 235 -20.63 -8.87 -23.34
N TYR A 236 -20.31 -9.31 -22.13
CA TYR A 236 -21.09 -8.96 -20.93
C TYR A 236 -21.09 -7.44 -20.66
N LEU A 237 -19.94 -6.77 -20.79
CA LEU A 237 -19.86 -5.33 -20.63
C LEU A 237 -20.68 -4.57 -21.68
N ALA A 238 -20.69 -5.04 -22.93
CA ALA A 238 -21.53 -4.47 -23.99
C ALA A 238 -23.04 -4.64 -23.72
N GLU A 239 -23.46 -5.77 -23.15
CA GLU A 239 -24.84 -5.98 -22.70
C GLU A 239 -25.24 -5.01 -21.57
N LEU A 240 -24.34 -4.75 -20.61
CA LEU A 240 -24.58 -3.76 -19.56
C LEU A 240 -24.69 -2.32 -20.09
N ASP A 241 -23.93 -1.99 -21.14
CA ASP A 241 -24.02 -0.67 -21.77
C ASP A 241 -25.37 -0.44 -22.46
N GLN A 242 -25.89 -1.47 -23.14
CA GLN A 242 -27.22 -1.41 -23.78
C GLN A 242 -28.36 -1.25 -22.77
N GLN A 243 -28.32 -2.01 -21.65
CA GLN A 243 -29.33 -1.90 -20.59
C GLN A 243 -29.37 -0.54 -19.92
N SER A 244 -28.20 0.10 -19.74
CA SER A 244 -28.13 1.44 -19.13
C SER A 244 -28.61 2.56 -20.05
N GLY A 245 -28.59 2.37 -21.37
CA GLY A 245 -29.12 3.34 -22.35
C GLY A 245 -30.64 3.32 -22.45
N ASP A 246 -31.27 2.18 -22.13
CA ASP A 246 -32.75 2.05 -22.18
C ASP A 246 -33.44 2.60 -20.89
N ASP A 247 -32.72 2.77 -19.79
CA ASP A 247 -33.24 3.32 -18.53
C ASP A 247 -33.23 4.86 -18.48
N ASP A 248 -32.56 5.53 -19.43
CA ASP A 248 -32.45 7.01 -19.52
C ASP A 248 -33.40 7.64 -20.57
N GLU A 249 -34.24 6.83 -21.26
CA GLU A 249 -35.32 7.31 -22.16
C GLU A 249 -36.70 7.21 -21.48
#